data_7c9889ea5ea3b70bddd3d54307fd6f65
#
_entry.id   7c9889ea5ea3b70bddd3d54307fd6f65
#
_cell.length_a   1.000
_cell.length_b   1.000
_cell.length_c   1.000
_cell.angle_alpha   90.00
_cell.angle_beta   90.00
_cell.angle_gamma   90.00
#
_symmetry.space_group_name_H-M   'P 1'
#
loop_
_entity.id
_entity.type
_entity.pdbx_description
1 polymer ?
#
loop_
_entity_poly.entity_id
_entity_poly.type
_entity_poly.pdbx_seq_one_letter_code
_entity_poly.pdbx_strand_id
1 'polypeptide(L)'
;MKTYYTPVDEIERKWYVADADGKVLGRIATEIATLLRGKHKPTFCNFQDNGDFVIVVNAERVHLTGGKLDKKFYYRHSGYPGGIKEQTAREILTKKPEELIRKAVQGMLPKNKLGRAQL
;
A
#
# COMPACT_ATOMS: atom_id res chain seq x y z
N MET A 1 -29.39 14.90 13.82
CA MET A 1 -28.14 14.30 14.29
C MET A 1 -26.98 14.77 13.45
N LYS A 2 -25.95 15.32 14.07
CA LYS A 2 -24.76 15.80 13.35
C LYS A 2 -23.69 14.70 13.36
N THR A 3 -23.09 14.47 12.19
CA THR A 3 -21.94 13.56 12.07
C THR A 3 -20.70 14.28 12.60
N TYR A 4 -20.02 13.63 13.56
CA TYR A 4 -18.76 14.15 14.07
C TYR A 4 -17.60 13.87 13.11
N TYR A 5 -16.75 14.86 12.92
CA TYR A 5 -15.47 14.66 12.21
C TYR A 5 -14.40 15.55 12.86
N THR A 6 -13.17 15.09 12.80
CA THR A 6 -12.04 15.84 13.37
C THR A 6 -11.60 16.93 12.38
N PRO A 7 -11.54 18.21 12.82
CA PRO A 7 -11.01 19.27 11.96
C PRO A 7 -9.58 18.95 11.52
N VAL A 8 -9.22 19.40 10.32
CA VAL A 8 -7.89 19.15 9.75
C VAL A 8 -6.76 19.55 10.68
N ASP A 9 -6.91 20.67 11.39
CA ASP A 9 -5.90 21.18 12.30
C ASP A 9 -5.71 20.32 13.57
N GLU A 10 -6.67 19.47 13.88
CA GLU A 10 -6.66 18.62 15.07
C GLU A 10 -6.28 17.16 14.78
N ILE A 11 -5.97 16.83 13.53
CA ILE A 11 -5.59 15.48 13.14
C ILE A 11 -4.16 15.22 13.64
N GLU A 12 -4.01 14.21 14.49
CA GLU A 12 -2.72 13.73 14.95
C GLU A 12 -2.22 12.63 14.03
N ARG A 13 -0.96 12.74 13.58
CA ARG A 13 -0.33 11.76 12.72
C ARG A 13 0.90 11.20 13.41
N LYS A 14 0.92 9.89 13.57
CA LYS A 14 2.04 9.17 14.16
C LYS A 14 2.88 8.52 13.08
N TRP A 15 4.14 8.27 13.37
CA TRP A 15 5.04 7.52 12.50
C TRP A 15 5.14 6.09 12.99
N TYR A 16 4.97 5.14 12.07
CA TYR A 16 5.09 3.71 12.34
C TYR A 16 6.16 3.12 11.45
N VAL A 17 6.91 2.16 11.99
CA VAL A 17 7.88 1.37 11.24
C VAL A 17 7.32 -0.04 11.08
N ALA A 18 7.18 -0.48 9.83
CA ALA A 18 6.73 -1.82 9.51
C ALA A 18 7.92 -2.65 9.01
N ASP A 19 8.22 -3.75 9.70
CA ASP A 19 9.29 -4.66 9.30
C ASP A 19 8.70 -5.76 8.42
N ALA A 20 9.11 -5.80 7.16
CA ALA A 20 8.62 -6.76 6.19
C ALA A 20 9.38 -8.09 6.21
N ASP A 21 10.43 -8.21 7.02
CA ASP A 21 11.26 -9.41 7.09
C ASP A 21 10.44 -10.64 7.51
N GLY A 22 10.35 -11.64 6.63
CA GLY A 22 9.61 -12.86 6.88
C GLY A 22 8.08 -12.71 6.91
N LYS A 23 7.55 -11.53 6.60
CA LYS A 23 6.11 -11.28 6.59
C LYS A 23 5.51 -11.60 5.22
N VAL A 24 4.29 -12.12 5.20
CA VAL A 24 3.56 -12.37 3.97
C VAL A 24 3.09 -11.05 3.37
N LEU A 25 3.36 -10.84 2.09
CA LEU A 25 3.10 -9.56 1.40
C LEU A 25 1.66 -9.09 1.58
N GLY A 26 0.68 -9.95 1.32
CA GLY A 26 -0.73 -9.55 1.41
C GLY A 26 -1.15 -9.12 2.82
N ARG A 27 -0.65 -9.79 3.82
CA ARG A 27 -0.99 -9.49 5.23
C ARG A 27 -0.37 -8.18 5.70
N ILE A 28 0.91 -7.97 5.41
CA ILE A 28 1.56 -6.72 5.81
C ILE A 28 0.98 -5.53 5.04
N ALA A 29 0.62 -5.72 3.76
CA ALA A 29 0.01 -4.68 2.95
C ALA A 29 -1.36 -4.25 3.52
N THR A 30 -2.15 -5.19 4.03
CA THR A 30 -3.43 -4.90 4.68
C THR A 30 -3.26 -4.02 5.90
N GLU A 31 -2.29 -4.34 6.75
CA GLU A 31 -1.99 -3.55 7.94
C GLU A 31 -1.51 -2.15 7.59
N ILE A 32 -0.60 -2.04 6.60
CA ILE A 32 -0.09 -0.76 6.13
C ILE A 32 -1.21 0.10 5.56
N ALA A 33 -2.08 -0.47 4.73
CA ALA A 33 -3.20 0.27 4.16
C ALA A 33 -4.17 0.77 5.22
N THR A 34 -4.43 -0.03 6.26
CA THR A 34 -5.27 0.37 7.40
C THR A 34 -4.69 1.57 8.12
N LEU A 35 -3.38 1.56 8.39
CA LEU A 35 -2.68 2.66 9.04
C LEU A 35 -2.69 3.93 8.18
N LEU A 36 -2.40 3.79 6.88
CA LEU A 36 -2.37 4.92 5.95
C LEU A 36 -3.74 5.57 5.78
N ARG A 37 -4.80 4.77 5.76
CA ARG A 37 -6.16 5.26 5.60
C ARG A 37 -6.75 5.81 6.90
N GLY A 38 -6.26 5.34 8.04
CA GLY A 38 -6.73 5.77 9.36
C GLY A 38 -7.93 4.99 9.89
N LYS A 39 -8.26 3.83 9.32
CA LYS A 39 -9.39 3.00 9.76
C LYS A 39 -9.26 2.49 11.19
N HIS A 40 -8.05 2.45 11.72
CA HIS A 40 -7.80 2.03 13.10
C HIS A 40 -8.18 3.09 14.13
N LYS A 41 -8.49 4.31 13.67
CA LYS A 41 -8.85 5.41 14.55
C LYS A 41 -10.37 5.57 14.64
N PRO A 42 -10.92 5.88 15.84
CA PRO A 42 -12.35 6.15 15.96
C PRO A 42 -12.76 7.42 15.20
N THR A 43 -11.82 8.29 14.86
CA THR A 43 -12.05 9.53 14.11
C THR A 43 -12.03 9.36 12.60
N PHE A 44 -11.98 8.12 12.10
CA PHE A 44 -11.92 7.84 10.66
C PHE A 44 -13.09 8.47 9.90
N CYS A 45 -12.76 9.13 8.79
CA CYS A 45 -13.74 9.72 7.85
C CYS A 45 -13.34 9.38 6.41
N ASN A 46 -14.33 9.11 5.56
CA ASN A 46 -14.07 8.79 4.15
C ASN A 46 -13.56 9.99 3.34
N PHE A 47 -13.90 11.20 3.75
CA PHE A 47 -13.58 12.43 3.02
C PHE A 47 -12.34 13.15 3.53
N GLN A 48 -11.68 12.61 4.54
CA GLN A 48 -10.47 13.20 5.11
C GLN A 48 -9.35 12.16 5.21
N ASP A 49 -8.11 12.64 5.09
CA ASP A 49 -6.93 11.82 5.33
C ASP A 49 -6.57 11.88 6.81
N ASN A 50 -7.12 10.97 7.60
CA ASN A 50 -6.84 10.83 9.02
C ASN A 50 -5.77 9.77 9.32
N GLY A 51 -5.07 9.30 8.29
CA GLY A 51 -4.08 8.25 8.42
C GLY A 51 -2.77 8.70 9.03
N ASP A 52 -1.93 7.73 9.33
CA ASP A 52 -0.60 7.94 9.89
C ASP A 52 0.47 7.73 8.80
N PHE A 53 1.73 8.02 9.14
CA PHE A 53 2.87 7.76 8.27
C PHE A 53 3.45 6.37 8.55
N VAL A 54 3.79 5.64 7.52
CA VAL A 54 4.36 4.30 7.63
C VAL A 54 5.69 4.23 6.87
N ILE A 55 6.72 3.75 7.56
CA ILE A 55 8.02 3.44 6.95
C ILE A 55 8.17 1.93 6.92
N VAL A 56 8.41 1.36 5.74
CA VAL A 56 8.59 -0.07 5.57
C VAL A 56 10.10 -0.36 5.42
N VAL A 57 10.60 -1.26 6.26
CA VAL A 57 12.00 -1.70 6.22
C VAL A 57 12.07 -3.16 5.83
N ASN A 58 13.24 -3.59 5.31
CA ASN A 58 13.47 -4.98 4.87
C ASN A 58 12.49 -5.45 3.81
N ALA A 59 12.12 -4.56 2.88
CA ALA A 59 11.17 -4.88 1.80
C ALA A 59 11.65 -6.06 0.93
N GLU A 60 12.96 -6.21 0.76
CA GLU A 60 13.56 -7.30 -0.03
C GLU A 60 13.37 -8.68 0.60
N ARG A 61 13.02 -8.74 1.88
CA ARG A 61 12.80 -9.98 2.62
C ARG A 61 11.34 -10.35 2.80
N VAL A 62 10.44 -9.65 2.11
CA VAL A 62 9.02 -9.97 2.14
C VAL A 62 8.77 -11.34 1.51
N HIS A 63 7.81 -12.09 2.07
CA HIS A 63 7.50 -13.44 1.63
C HIS A 63 6.23 -13.47 0.77
N LEU A 64 6.28 -14.23 -0.33
CA LEU A 64 5.14 -14.48 -1.21
C LEU A 64 4.79 -15.96 -1.15
N THR A 65 3.53 -16.26 -0.83
CA THR A 65 3.05 -17.64 -0.72
C THR A 65 2.45 -18.15 -2.03
N GLY A 66 2.24 -19.47 -2.14
CA GLY A 66 1.53 -20.09 -3.26
C GLY A 66 2.23 -19.99 -4.61
N GLY A 67 3.55 -19.81 -4.64
CA GLY A 67 4.31 -19.71 -5.88
C GLY A 67 4.13 -18.40 -6.63
N LYS A 68 3.66 -17.36 -5.96
CA LYS A 68 3.42 -16.05 -6.58
C LYS A 68 4.67 -15.40 -7.16
N LEU A 69 5.86 -15.76 -6.66
CA LEU A 69 7.12 -15.22 -7.20
C LEU A 69 7.25 -15.44 -8.70
N ASP A 70 6.85 -16.62 -9.19
CA ASP A 70 6.95 -16.96 -10.61
C ASP A 70 5.62 -16.88 -11.35
N LYS A 71 4.48 -16.94 -10.64
CA LYS A 71 3.15 -16.98 -11.24
C LYS A 71 2.43 -15.64 -11.26
N LYS A 72 2.77 -14.72 -10.38
CA LYS A 72 2.16 -13.40 -10.33
C LYS A 72 2.84 -12.49 -11.35
N PHE A 73 2.05 -11.94 -12.27
CA PHE A 73 2.52 -11.00 -13.27
C PHE A 73 1.97 -9.61 -13.01
N TYR A 74 2.80 -8.60 -13.23
CA TYR A 74 2.41 -7.20 -13.17
C TYR A 74 2.49 -6.62 -14.58
N TYR A 75 1.39 -6.02 -15.02
CA TYR A 75 1.26 -5.50 -16.38
C TYR A 75 1.28 -3.98 -16.39
N ARG A 76 1.90 -3.43 -17.43
CA ARG A 76 1.81 -2.00 -17.72
C ARG A 76 1.79 -1.82 -19.24
N HIS A 77 1.23 -0.71 -19.68
CA HIS A 77 1.08 -0.40 -21.10
C HIS A 77 1.74 0.93 -21.41
N SER A 78 2.51 1.00 -22.49
CA SER A 78 3.23 2.22 -22.91
C SER A 78 2.33 3.24 -23.60
N GLY A 79 1.10 2.87 -23.96
CA GLY A 79 0.18 3.70 -24.72
C GLY A 79 0.27 3.50 -26.24
N TYR A 80 1.20 2.65 -26.70
CA TYR A 80 1.34 2.35 -28.11
C TYR A 80 0.83 0.94 -28.43
N PRO A 81 0.38 0.67 -29.70
CA PRO A 81 -0.02 -0.70 -30.09
C PRO A 81 1.09 -1.70 -29.77
N GLY A 82 0.73 -2.82 -29.13
CA GLY A 82 1.69 -3.83 -28.72
C GLY A 82 2.60 -3.42 -27.55
N GLY A 83 2.27 -2.32 -26.85
CA GLY A 83 3.09 -1.78 -25.77
C GLY A 83 2.82 -2.37 -24.40
N ILE A 84 2.19 -3.54 -24.30
CA ILE A 84 1.98 -4.23 -23.02
C ILE A 84 3.32 -4.78 -22.53
N LYS A 85 3.70 -4.41 -21.32
CA LYS A 85 4.89 -4.93 -20.65
C LYS A 85 4.47 -5.71 -19.42
N GLU A 86 5.14 -6.84 -19.21
CA GLU A 86 4.86 -7.69 -18.05
C GLU A 86 6.14 -8.03 -17.30
N GLN A 87 6.01 -8.14 -15.97
CA GLN A 87 7.11 -8.54 -15.09
C GLN A 87 6.58 -9.51 -14.06
N THR A 88 7.38 -10.54 -13.75
CA THR A 88 7.03 -11.44 -12.65
C THR A 88 7.31 -10.76 -11.31
N ALA A 89 6.66 -11.25 -10.24
CA ALA A 89 6.93 -10.74 -8.89
C ALA A 89 8.40 -10.93 -8.51
N ARG A 90 9.03 -12.03 -8.96
CA ARG A 90 10.46 -12.29 -8.71
C ARG A 90 11.34 -11.22 -9.33
N GLU A 91 11.04 -10.79 -10.56
CA GLU A 91 11.81 -9.75 -11.24
C GLU A 91 11.72 -8.41 -10.51
N ILE A 92 10.53 -8.05 -10.07
CA ILE A 92 10.31 -6.82 -9.31
C ILE A 92 11.04 -6.88 -7.97
N LEU A 93 10.95 -8.02 -7.27
CA LEU A 93 11.61 -8.21 -5.98
C LEU A 93 13.13 -8.07 -6.10
N THR A 94 13.71 -8.55 -7.20
CA THR A 94 15.15 -8.47 -7.44
C THR A 94 15.60 -7.05 -7.76
N LYS A 95 14.83 -6.31 -8.58
CA LYS A 95 15.23 -4.99 -9.05
C LYS A 95 14.79 -3.86 -8.11
N LYS A 96 13.53 -3.88 -7.69
CA LYS A 96 12.93 -2.83 -6.85
C LYS A 96 11.95 -3.46 -5.87
N PRO A 97 12.44 -4.03 -4.77
CA PRO A 97 11.56 -4.73 -3.81
C PRO A 97 10.48 -3.84 -3.22
N GLU A 98 10.75 -2.55 -3.05
CA GLU A 98 9.76 -1.60 -2.53
C GLU A 98 8.54 -1.46 -3.43
N GLU A 99 8.68 -1.70 -4.72
CA GLU A 99 7.56 -1.62 -5.67
C GLU A 99 6.52 -2.72 -5.44
N LEU A 100 6.92 -3.90 -4.98
CA LEU A 100 5.97 -4.96 -4.65
C LEU A 100 5.02 -4.54 -3.54
N ILE A 101 5.57 -3.99 -2.47
CA ILE A 101 4.78 -3.55 -1.32
C ILE A 101 3.91 -2.36 -1.72
N ARG A 102 4.47 -1.41 -2.46
CA ARG A 102 3.73 -0.23 -2.92
C ARG A 102 2.53 -0.62 -3.77
N LYS A 103 2.70 -1.54 -4.71
CA LYS A 103 1.60 -2.00 -5.58
C LYS A 103 0.52 -2.74 -4.82
N ALA A 104 0.92 -3.57 -3.84
CA ALA A 104 -0.03 -4.29 -2.99
C ALA A 104 -0.87 -3.32 -2.15
N VAL A 105 -0.23 -2.34 -1.53
CA VAL A 105 -0.91 -1.32 -0.72
C VAL A 105 -1.82 -0.44 -1.60
N GLN A 106 -1.35 -0.05 -2.78
CA GLN A 106 -2.13 0.75 -3.71
C GLN A 106 -3.45 0.06 -4.09
N GLY A 107 -3.41 -1.26 -4.30
CA GLY A 107 -4.60 -2.04 -4.59
C GLY A 107 -5.61 -2.09 -3.46
N MET A 108 -5.17 -1.85 -2.21
CA MET A 108 -6.01 -1.88 -1.01
C MET A 108 -6.47 -0.49 -0.56
N LEU A 109 -5.92 0.58 -1.13
CA LEU A 109 -6.35 1.95 -0.88
C LEU A 109 -7.47 2.35 -1.83
N PRO A 110 -8.29 3.38 -1.48
CA PRO A 110 -9.30 3.90 -2.41
C PRO A 110 -8.66 4.38 -3.71
N LYS A 111 -9.31 4.12 -4.83
CA LYS A 111 -8.81 4.50 -6.17
C LYS A 111 -9.31 5.87 -6.56
N ASN A 112 -9.02 6.86 -5.72
CA ASN A 112 -9.40 8.24 -5.93
C ASN A 112 -8.24 9.18 -5.53
N LYS A 113 -8.49 10.47 -5.59
CA LYS A 113 -7.48 11.49 -5.30
C LYS A 113 -6.93 11.37 -3.88
N LEU A 114 -7.80 11.15 -2.90
CA LEU A 114 -7.40 10.99 -1.50
C LEU A 114 -6.56 9.74 -1.29
N GLY A 115 -6.95 8.61 -1.90
CA GLY A 115 -6.19 7.36 -1.82
C GLY A 115 -4.79 7.50 -2.42
N ARG A 116 -4.67 8.22 -3.53
CA ARG A 116 -3.36 8.49 -4.13
C ARG A 116 -2.48 9.36 -3.23
N ALA A 117 -3.07 10.30 -2.51
CA ALA A 117 -2.35 11.14 -1.56
C ALA A 117 -1.87 10.36 -0.33
N GLN A 118 -2.60 9.31 0.06
CA GLN A 118 -2.26 8.46 1.20
C GLN A 118 -1.10 7.49 0.91
N LEU A 119 -0.88 7.17 -0.35
CA LEU A 119 0.19 6.27 -0.76
C LEU A 119 1.54 7.01 -0.71
#